data_59935b419eb9fabbbe5b002d4b1497d0
#
_entry.id   59935b419eb9fabbbe5b002d4b1497d0
#
_cell.length_a   1.000
_cell.length_b   1.000
_cell.length_c   1.000
_cell.angle_alpha   90.00
_cell.angle_beta   90.00
_cell.angle_gamma   90.00
#
_symmetry.space_group_name_H-M   'P 1'
#
loop_
_entity.id
_entity.type
_entity.pdbx_description
1 polymer ?
#
loop_
_entity_poly.entity_id
_entity_poly.type
_entity_poly.pdbx_seq_one_letter_code
_entity_poly.pdbx_strand_id
1 'polypeptide(L)'
;MTAPLHLSGVVLPEAEHRDVWVRDGRFTFERVPGAETVSRGGWLLPGLVDAHCHVGIGAGGTAIEDRDATRQQALDERAAGVLALRDCGSPVDTRFLDDEPDLPHIVRAGRHIAAPRRYIPDLAVEVEPADLVAAVRVQARRGDGWVKLVGDWIDRTQGDLSPEWPADVLAAAVAAAHEEGARVTAHTFGTDALPGLLGAGIDCIEHGTGLTEDLVAEMAARGTAVVPTLVNVENFPGFAAAGEKRFPAYASTMRRLYAQSGAVVRAAFEAGVPVYAGTDAGGGIEHGVIADEVRALHTAGLPAEAALAAASWAARDWLGLPCIEEGALADVVVYDTDPRADLDTLRRPRRMILRGVVVG
;
A
#
# COMPACT_ATOMS: atom_id res chain seq x y z
N MET A 1 -5.93 32.27 2.60
CA MET A 1 -7.20 31.51 2.42
C MET A 1 -7.27 31.13 0.96
N THR A 2 -7.39 29.85 0.66
CA THR A 2 -7.64 29.35 -0.71
C THR A 2 -9.05 29.75 -1.15
N ALA A 3 -9.22 30.08 -2.44
CA ALA A 3 -10.54 30.35 -2.98
C ALA A 3 -11.44 29.12 -2.80
N PRO A 4 -12.72 29.28 -2.43
CA PRO A 4 -13.60 28.14 -2.28
C PRO A 4 -13.88 27.50 -3.67
N LEU A 5 -13.98 26.16 -3.69
CA LEU A 5 -14.21 25.40 -4.90
C LEU A 5 -15.62 24.79 -4.90
N HIS A 6 -16.11 24.49 -6.10
CA HIS A 6 -17.34 23.75 -6.32
C HIS A 6 -17.12 22.63 -7.34
N LEU A 7 -17.60 21.44 -7.00
CA LEU A 7 -17.63 20.27 -7.87
C LEU A 7 -19.08 19.78 -7.98
N SER A 8 -19.50 19.39 -9.16
CA SER A 8 -20.77 18.72 -9.42
C SER A 8 -20.48 17.42 -10.14
N GLY A 9 -21.06 16.31 -9.71
CA GLY A 9 -20.83 14.99 -10.32
C GLY A 9 -21.39 13.84 -9.51
N VAL A 10 -21.13 12.62 -9.98
CA VAL A 10 -21.52 11.39 -9.28
C VAL A 10 -20.44 11.04 -8.26
N VAL A 11 -20.79 11.03 -6.99
CA VAL A 11 -19.87 10.72 -5.88
C VAL A 11 -19.85 9.22 -5.64
N LEU A 12 -18.68 8.62 -5.57
CA LEU A 12 -18.48 7.22 -5.18
C LEU A 12 -18.05 7.11 -3.70
N PRO A 13 -18.43 6.03 -3.02
CA PRO A 13 -19.09 4.80 -3.53
C PRO A 13 -20.62 4.88 -3.74
N GLU A 14 -21.32 5.85 -3.18
CA GLU A 14 -22.80 5.89 -3.17
C GLU A 14 -23.43 5.97 -4.56
N ALA A 15 -22.67 6.40 -5.56
CA ALA A 15 -23.11 6.59 -6.95
C ALA A 15 -24.25 7.61 -7.07
N GLU A 16 -24.29 8.60 -6.19
CA GLU A 16 -25.26 9.67 -6.19
C GLU A 16 -24.70 10.94 -6.81
N HIS A 17 -25.51 11.59 -7.65
CA HIS A 17 -25.14 12.91 -8.17
C HIS A 17 -25.29 13.95 -7.05
N ARG A 18 -24.18 14.64 -6.74
CA ARG A 18 -24.13 15.67 -5.68
C ARG A 18 -23.37 16.90 -6.16
N ASP A 19 -23.73 18.03 -5.58
CA ASP A 19 -22.89 19.21 -5.52
C ASP A 19 -22.06 19.17 -4.23
N VAL A 20 -20.74 19.35 -4.36
CA VAL A 20 -19.78 19.34 -3.26
C VAL A 20 -18.99 20.64 -3.31
N TRP A 21 -18.89 21.33 -2.19
CA TRP A 21 -18.04 22.52 -2.07
C TRP A 21 -16.82 22.26 -1.23
N VAL A 22 -15.80 23.06 -1.45
CA VAL A 22 -14.58 23.07 -0.62
C VAL A 22 -14.42 24.47 -0.06
N ARG A 23 -14.33 24.56 1.27
CA ARG A 23 -14.07 25.78 2.02
C ARG A 23 -12.96 25.53 3.03
N ASP A 24 -11.93 26.38 3.01
CA ASP A 24 -10.77 26.27 3.91
C ASP A 24 -10.11 24.87 3.88
N GLY A 25 -10.00 24.28 2.68
CA GLY A 25 -9.39 22.97 2.46
C GLY A 25 -10.27 21.76 2.84
N ARG A 26 -11.52 21.97 3.20
CA ARG A 26 -12.44 20.93 3.67
C ARG A 26 -13.71 20.85 2.83
N PHE A 27 -14.25 19.65 2.70
CA PHE A 27 -15.57 19.44 2.07
C PHE A 27 -16.70 20.05 2.90
N THR A 28 -17.70 20.56 2.18
CA THR A 28 -19.03 20.87 2.73
C THR A 28 -20.09 20.62 1.67
N PHE A 29 -21.26 20.16 2.10
CA PHE A 29 -22.43 20.00 1.24
C PHE A 29 -23.34 21.23 1.28
N GLU A 30 -22.99 22.23 2.07
CA GLU A 30 -23.63 23.54 2.06
C GLU A 30 -23.03 24.42 0.96
N ARG A 31 -23.93 25.09 0.20
CA ARG A 31 -23.52 25.99 -0.88
C ARG A 31 -22.60 27.10 -0.35
N VAL A 32 -21.43 27.25 -0.96
CA VAL A 32 -20.50 28.34 -0.66
C VAL A 32 -20.60 29.41 -1.72
N PRO A 33 -21.08 30.64 -1.38
CA PRO A 33 -21.16 31.73 -2.34
C PRO A 33 -19.79 32.11 -2.88
N GLY A 34 -19.70 32.35 -4.20
CA GLY A 34 -18.45 32.76 -4.85
C GLY A 34 -17.45 31.61 -5.08
N ALA A 35 -17.84 30.37 -4.81
CA ALA A 35 -16.99 29.23 -5.12
C ALA A 35 -16.73 29.08 -6.63
N GLU A 36 -15.48 28.82 -6.98
CA GLU A 36 -15.08 28.51 -8.36
C GLU A 36 -15.54 27.11 -8.73
N THR A 37 -16.29 26.96 -9.83
CA THR A 37 -16.68 25.62 -10.31
C THR A 37 -15.53 25.00 -11.08
N VAL A 38 -14.88 24.00 -10.50
CA VAL A 38 -13.74 23.26 -11.06
C VAL A 38 -14.15 21.93 -11.73
N SER A 39 -15.37 21.46 -11.47
CA SER A 39 -15.97 20.31 -12.17
C SER A 39 -17.47 20.50 -12.38
N ARG A 40 -17.96 20.24 -13.62
CA ARG A 40 -19.37 20.30 -14.03
C ARG A 40 -19.87 18.94 -14.52
N GLY A 41 -19.73 17.91 -13.69
CA GLY A 41 -20.07 16.53 -14.03
C GLY A 41 -18.85 15.62 -13.88
N GLY A 42 -19.00 14.35 -14.28
CA GLY A 42 -18.01 13.30 -14.10
C GLY A 42 -18.21 12.54 -12.79
N TRP A 43 -17.19 11.75 -12.43
CA TRP A 43 -17.20 10.84 -11.31
C TRP A 43 -16.18 11.32 -10.27
N LEU A 44 -16.65 11.57 -9.07
CA LEU A 44 -15.88 12.08 -7.95
C LEU A 44 -15.52 10.91 -7.04
N LEU A 45 -14.22 10.60 -6.92
CA LEU A 45 -13.71 9.56 -6.04
C LEU A 45 -12.92 10.18 -4.91
N PRO A 46 -13.00 9.62 -3.68
CA PRO A 46 -11.98 9.88 -2.68
C PRO A 46 -10.60 9.61 -3.29
N GLY A 47 -9.62 10.45 -3.01
CA GLY A 47 -8.28 10.32 -3.56
C GLY A 47 -7.76 8.89 -3.46
N LEU A 48 -7.12 8.39 -4.51
CA LEU A 48 -6.59 7.03 -4.53
C LEU A 48 -5.54 6.84 -3.44
N VAL A 49 -5.34 5.59 -3.06
CA VAL A 49 -4.34 5.13 -2.09
C VAL A 49 -3.45 4.10 -2.75
N ASP A 50 -2.14 4.27 -2.62
CA ASP A 50 -1.20 3.17 -2.76
C ASP A 50 -0.89 2.62 -1.37
N ALA A 51 -1.40 1.41 -1.08
CA ALA A 51 -1.29 0.80 0.25
C ALA A 51 0.05 0.12 0.51
N HIS A 52 0.95 0.09 -0.47
CA HIS A 52 2.30 -0.44 -0.35
C HIS A 52 3.22 0.19 -1.41
N CYS A 53 3.99 1.15 -1.00
CA CYS A 53 5.09 1.71 -1.80
C CYS A 53 6.27 2.09 -0.90
N HIS A 54 7.34 2.59 -1.49
CA HIS A 54 8.58 2.94 -0.81
C HIS A 54 9.14 4.26 -1.32
N VAL A 55 8.84 5.36 -0.64
CA VAL A 55 9.37 6.68 -0.98
C VAL A 55 10.79 6.81 -0.44
N GLY A 56 11.75 7.18 -1.30
CA GLY A 56 13.17 7.26 -0.95
C GLY A 56 13.97 5.99 -1.24
N ILE A 57 13.37 5.02 -1.97
CA ILE A 57 14.08 3.85 -2.48
C ILE A 57 14.20 3.95 -4.00
N GLY A 58 15.43 3.84 -4.49
CA GLY A 58 15.78 3.84 -5.90
C GLY A 58 16.09 2.47 -6.47
N ALA A 59 16.50 2.43 -7.73
CA ALA A 59 16.80 1.20 -8.46
C ALA A 59 17.73 0.26 -7.68
N GLY A 60 17.36 -1.01 -7.62
CA GLY A 60 18.12 -2.04 -6.90
C GLY A 60 18.01 -1.97 -5.38
N GLY A 61 17.06 -1.22 -4.83
CA GLY A 61 16.84 -1.09 -3.38
C GLY A 61 17.81 -0.11 -2.70
N THR A 62 18.39 0.83 -3.44
CA THR A 62 19.33 1.82 -2.89
C THR A 62 18.59 2.99 -2.26
N ALA A 63 19.14 3.54 -1.17
CA ALA A 63 18.61 4.78 -0.58
C ALA A 63 18.77 5.96 -1.54
N ILE A 64 17.72 6.78 -1.70
CA ILE A 64 17.77 8.05 -2.40
C ILE A 64 17.94 9.16 -1.37
N GLU A 65 19.16 9.70 -1.23
CA GLU A 65 19.44 10.81 -0.32
C GLU A 65 19.08 12.18 -0.92
N ASP A 66 18.89 12.25 -2.24
CA ASP A 66 18.47 13.44 -2.94
C ASP A 66 16.98 13.73 -2.65
N ARG A 67 16.74 14.84 -1.97
CA ARG A 67 15.38 15.26 -1.58
C ARG A 67 14.48 15.57 -2.78
N ASP A 68 15.03 16.13 -3.84
CA ASP A 68 14.25 16.46 -5.05
C ASP A 68 13.83 15.16 -5.77
N ALA A 69 14.72 14.17 -5.85
CA ALA A 69 14.39 12.87 -6.40
C ALA A 69 13.35 12.11 -5.53
N THR A 70 13.49 12.17 -4.21
CA THR A 70 12.49 11.59 -3.28
C THR A 70 11.14 12.30 -3.41
N ARG A 71 11.14 13.63 -3.53
CA ARG A 71 9.93 14.42 -3.77
C ARG A 71 9.27 14.06 -5.10
N GLN A 72 10.08 13.82 -6.15
CA GLN A 72 9.55 13.43 -7.45
C GLN A 72 8.79 12.11 -7.40
N GLN A 73 9.23 11.12 -6.63
CA GLN A 73 8.48 9.87 -6.42
C GLN A 73 7.07 10.12 -5.87
N ALA A 74 6.94 10.99 -4.87
CA ALA A 74 5.63 11.37 -4.34
C ALA A 74 4.77 12.16 -5.35
N LEU A 75 5.39 12.97 -6.20
CA LEU A 75 4.71 13.66 -7.30
C LEU A 75 4.22 12.70 -8.38
N ASP A 76 4.97 11.65 -8.70
CA ASP A 76 4.58 10.62 -9.66
C ASP A 76 3.36 9.85 -9.16
N GLU A 77 3.31 9.52 -7.86
CA GLU A 77 2.12 8.96 -7.22
C GLU A 77 0.91 9.91 -7.33
N ARG A 78 1.10 11.18 -6.98
CA ARG A 78 0.04 12.17 -7.11
C ARG A 78 -0.48 12.30 -8.54
N ALA A 79 0.41 12.29 -9.54
CA ALA A 79 0.03 12.42 -10.95
C ALA A 79 -0.89 11.28 -11.42
N ALA A 80 -0.78 10.11 -10.78
CA ALA A 80 -1.67 8.97 -11.00
C ALA A 80 -2.99 9.03 -10.18
N GLY A 81 -3.24 10.12 -9.44
CA GLY A 81 -4.43 10.28 -8.60
C GLY A 81 -4.27 9.72 -7.19
N VAL A 82 -3.11 9.23 -6.80
CA VAL A 82 -2.81 8.79 -5.44
C VAL A 82 -2.64 10.02 -4.56
N LEU A 83 -3.57 10.25 -3.65
CA LEU A 83 -3.55 11.38 -2.72
C LEU A 83 -3.21 10.96 -1.29
N ALA A 84 -3.06 9.66 -1.06
CA ALA A 84 -2.49 9.11 0.15
C ALA A 84 -1.71 7.84 -0.20
N LEU A 85 -0.65 7.56 0.55
CA LEU A 85 0.14 6.34 0.37
C LEU A 85 0.62 5.79 1.72
N ARG A 86 0.78 4.46 1.79
CA ARG A 86 1.44 3.81 2.91
C ARG A 86 2.85 3.40 2.48
N ASP A 87 3.82 4.12 3.02
CA ASP A 87 5.24 3.79 2.87
C ASP A 87 5.56 2.59 3.78
N CYS A 88 5.75 1.44 3.17
CA CYS A 88 6.04 0.17 3.83
C CYS A 88 7.49 0.04 4.29
N GLY A 89 8.17 1.15 4.46
CA GLY A 89 9.50 1.26 5.00
C GLY A 89 10.48 1.90 4.04
N SER A 90 11.27 2.82 4.55
CA SER A 90 12.32 3.50 3.82
C SER A 90 13.60 3.61 4.66
N PRO A 91 14.78 3.49 4.06
CA PRO A 91 16.04 3.78 4.73
C PRO A 91 16.22 5.28 4.98
N VAL A 92 15.49 6.13 4.24
CA VAL A 92 15.55 7.59 4.29
C VAL A 92 14.44 8.12 5.20
N ASP A 93 14.72 9.17 5.96
CA ASP A 93 13.69 9.91 6.68
C ASP A 93 12.98 10.88 5.73
N THR A 94 11.77 10.54 5.33
CA THR A 94 10.96 11.30 4.37
C THR A 94 10.06 12.36 5.03
N ARG A 95 10.20 12.66 6.34
CA ARG A 95 9.36 13.64 7.05
C ARG A 95 9.47 15.07 6.51
N PHE A 96 10.55 15.39 5.82
CA PHE A 96 10.68 16.68 5.14
C PHE A 96 9.62 16.91 4.05
N LEU A 97 8.92 15.84 3.59
CA LEU A 97 7.82 15.94 2.62
C LEU A 97 6.49 16.35 3.29
N ASP A 98 6.38 16.29 4.62
CA ASP A 98 5.12 16.58 5.31
C ASP A 98 4.72 18.06 5.22
N ASP A 99 5.70 18.94 5.09
CA ASP A 99 5.51 20.39 4.95
C ASP A 99 5.12 20.81 3.50
N GLU A 100 5.18 19.88 2.55
CA GLU A 100 4.87 20.14 1.14
C GLU A 100 3.36 19.98 0.89
N PRO A 101 2.62 21.08 0.65
CA PRO A 101 1.15 21.02 0.59
C PRO A 101 0.62 20.33 -0.67
N ASP A 102 1.45 20.16 -1.68
CA ASP A 102 1.12 19.56 -2.98
C ASP A 102 1.46 18.07 -3.09
N LEU A 103 1.94 17.44 -2.00
CA LEU A 103 2.25 16.02 -1.98
C LEU A 103 1.16 15.18 -1.32
N PRO A 104 0.99 13.90 -1.71
CA PRO A 104 0.09 12.97 -1.05
C PRO A 104 0.33 12.89 0.47
N HIS A 105 -0.68 12.49 1.21
CA HIS A 105 -0.49 12.12 2.61
C HIS A 105 0.33 10.82 2.69
N ILE A 106 1.38 10.80 3.52
CA ILE A 106 2.27 9.64 3.67
C ILE A 106 2.08 9.03 5.05
N VAL A 107 1.68 7.75 5.12
CA VAL A 107 1.60 6.93 6.33
C VAL A 107 2.80 5.99 6.33
N ARG A 108 3.73 6.18 7.24
CA ARG A 108 5.04 5.48 7.24
C ARG A 108 5.09 4.31 8.21
N ALA A 109 5.76 3.24 7.81
CA ALA A 109 6.08 2.11 8.69
C ALA A 109 7.50 2.19 9.30
N GLY A 110 8.16 3.34 9.19
CA GLY A 110 9.54 3.51 9.61
C GLY A 110 10.52 2.86 8.62
N ARG A 111 11.50 2.10 9.10
CA ARG A 111 12.45 1.34 8.30
C ARG A 111 12.16 -0.15 8.45
N HIS A 112 12.35 -0.94 7.39
CA HIS A 112 12.25 -2.40 7.44
C HIS A 112 13.09 -2.98 8.57
N ILE A 113 12.62 -4.05 9.20
CA ILE A 113 13.40 -4.84 10.16
C ILE A 113 13.59 -6.24 9.59
N ALA A 114 14.83 -6.70 9.49
CA ALA A 114 15.20 -8.00 8.95
C ALA A 114 16.24 -8.69 9.82
N ALA A 115 16.34 -10.02 9.71
CA ALA A 115 17.44 -10.77 10.29
C ALA A 115 18.75 -10.49 9.53
N PRO A 116 19.94 -10.66 10.15
CA PRO A 116 21.19 -10.29 9.52
C PRO A 116 21.44 -10.99 8.18
N ARG A 117 21.67 -10.20 7.14
CA ARG A 117 21.89 -10.67 5.75
C ARG A 117 20.71 -11.43 5.13
N ARG A 118 19.50 -11.19 5.65
CA ARG A 118 18.25 -11.81 5.21
C ARG A 118 17.30 -10.81 4.54
N TYR A 119 17.85 -9.79 3.90
CA TYR A 119 17.11 -8.86 3.03
C TYR A 119 18.06 -8.19 2.03
N ILE A 120 17.54 -7.16 1.34
CA ILE A 120 18.34 -6.30 0.46
C ILE A 120 19.34 -5.52 1.32
N PRO A 121 20.65 -5.56 0.99
CA PRO A 121 21.68 -4.87 1.76
C PRO A 121 21.35 -3.38 1.98
N ASP A 122 21.64 -2.89 3.17
CA ASP A 122 21.49 -1.48 3.60
C ASP A 122 20.03 -0.96 3.64
N LEU A 123 19.04 -1.73 3.20
CA LEU A 123 17.65 -1.32 3.20
C LEU A 123 17.02 -1.45 4.59
N ALA A 124 17.20 -2.58 5.25
CA ALA A 124 16.63 -2.88 6.55
C ALA A 124 17.54 -2.46 7.72
N VAL A 125 16.93 -2.35 8.91
CA VAL A 125 17.64 -2.45 10.18
C VAL A 125 17.83 -3.96 10.44
N GLU A 126 19.05 -4.43 10.33
CA GLU A 126 19.38 -5.83 10.60
C GLU A 126 19.58 -6.05 12.11
N VAL A 127 18.83 -6.99 12.69
CA VAL A 127 18.89 -7.32 14.12
C VAL A 127 18.83 -8.83 14.36
N GLU A 128 19.53 -9.29 15.41
CA GLU A 128 19.36 -10.66 15.88
C GLU A 128 17.96 -10.85 16.52
N PRO A 129 17.41 -12.07 16.53
CA PRO A 129 16.09 -12.31 17.11
C PRO A 129 15.91 -11.77 18.54
N ALA A 130 16.96 -11.80 19.36
CA ALA A 130 16.92 -11.28 20.73
C ALA A 130 16.65 -9.76 20.80
N ASP A 131 16.99 -9.02 19.75
CA ASP A 131 16.86 -7.56 19.69
C ASP A 131 15.60 -7.10 18.92
N LEU A 132 14.81 -8.04 18.36
CA LEU A 132 13.65 -7.72 17.52
C LEU A 132 12.63 -6.83 18.23
N VAL A 133 12.29 -7.15 19.48
CA VAL A 133 11.32 -6.38 20.29
C VAL A 133 11.78 -4.93 20.46
N ALA A 134 13.05 -4.71 20.74
CA ALA A 134 13.61 -3.36 20.89
C ALA A 134 13.58 -2.59 19.56
N ALA A 135 13.95 -3.25 18.46
CA ALA A 135 13.89 -2.65 17.12
C ALA A 135 12.47 -2.27 16.71
N VAL A 136 11.50 -3.13 16.98
CA VAL A 136 10.07 -2.87 16.71
C VAL A 136 9.58 -1.64 17.46
N ARG A 137 9.87 -1.50 18.76
CA ARG A 137 9.51 -0.29 19.53
C ARG A 137 10.13 0.98 18.94
N VAL A 138 11.37 0.91 18.48
CA VAL A 138 12.03 2.05 17.81
C VAL A 138 11.30 2.43 16.53
N GLN A 139 10.96 1.46 15.69
CA GLN A 139 10.28 1.74 14.42
C GLN A 139 8.81 2.15 14.63
N ALA A 140 8.11 1.62 15.61
CA ALA A 140 6.76 2.04 15.97
C ALA A 140 6.71 3.55 16.33
N ARG A 141 7.71 4.06 17.05
CA ARG A 141 7.83 5.49 17.39
C ARG A 141 8.29 6.38 16.23
N ARG A 142 8.96 5.80 15.23
CA ARG A 142 9.38 6.51 14.01
C ARG A 142 8.32 6.55 12.94
N GLY A 143 7.46 5.54 12.89
CA GLY A 143 6.38 5.41 11.93
C GLY A 143 5.15 6.24 12.29
N ASP A 144 4.16 6.16 11.44
CA ASP A 144 2.85 6.80 11.59
C ASP A 144 1.79 5.73 11.93
N GLY A 145 2.09 4.90 12.95
CA GLY A 145 1.23 3.83 13.42
C GLY A 145 1.41 2.49 12.69
N TRP A 146 2.55 2.29 12.03
CA TRP A 146 2.91 1.03 11.40
C TRP A 146 4.37 0.64 11.66
N VAL A 147 4.63 -0.68 11.61
CA VAL A 147 5.97 -1.28 11.62
C VAL A 147 6.06 -2.30 10.49
N LYS A 148 7.15 -2.32 9.75
CA LYS A 148 7.42 -3.28 8.67
C LYS A 148 8.47 -4.30 9.10
N LEU A 149 8.09 -5.57 9.08
CA LEU A 149 8.98 -6.71 9.21
C LEU A 149 9.27 -7.35 7.84
N VAL A 150 10.41 -8.00 7.72
CA VAL A 150 10.63 -9.02 6.70
C VAL A 150 10.27 -10.36 7.34
N GLY A 151 9.26 -11.03 6.83
CA GLY A 151 8.75 -12.30 7.38
C GLY A 151 9.50 -13.50 6.85
N ASP A 152 9.86 -13.47 5.56
CA ASP A 152 10.69 -14.47 4.90
C ASP A 152 11.65 -13.86 3.89
N TRP A 153 12.71 -14.54 3.60
CA TRP A 153 13.66 -14.23 2.54
C TRP A 153 14.44 -15.49 2.16
N ILE A 154 15.22 -15.40 1.07
CA ILE A 154 16.08 -16.52 0.67
C ILE A 154 17.11 -16.84 1.76
N ASP A 155 17.07 -18.07 2.27
CA ASP A 155 18.14 -18.64 3.08
C ASP A 155 19.18 -19.27 2.17
N ARG A 156 20.35 -18.67 2.15
CA ARG A 156 21.45 -19.12 1.27
C ARG A 156 21.99 -20.50 1.62
N THR A 157 21.72 -21.00 2.82
CA THR A 157 22.14 -22.35 3.26
C THR A 157 21.14 -23.41 2.84
N GLN A 158 19.84 -23.07 2.86
CA GLN A 158 18.76 -23.93 2.40
C GLN A 158 18.55 -23.83 0.89
N GLY A 159 18.89 -22.68 0.29
CA GLY A 159 18.73 -22.39 -1.12
C GLY A 159 17.31 -22.09 -1.54
N ASP A 160 16.42 -21.74 -0.60
CA ASP A 160 15.02 -21.39 -0.83
C ASP A 160 14.56 -20.33 0.19
N LEU A 161 13.31 -19.87 0.05
CA LEU A 161 12.65 -19.00 1.03
C LEU A 161 12.53 -19.73 2.38
N SER A 162 12.74 -19.01 3.47
CA SER A 162 12.47 -19.53 4.81
C SER A 162 12.08 -18.39 5.77
N PRO A 163 11.35 -18.70 6.87
CA PRO A 163 11.01 -17.72 7.90
C PRO A 163 12.27 -17.06 8.49
N GLU A 164 12.16 -15.79 8.88
CA GLU A 164 13.26 -15.06 9.52
C GLU A 164 13.25 -15.15 11.04
N TRP A 165 12.08 -15.29 11.65
CA TRP A 165 11.91 -15.11 13.08
C TRP A 165 11.35 -16.35 13.77
N PRO A 166 11.87 -16.71 14.96
CA PRO A 166 11.22 -17.69 15.82
C PRO A 166 9.83 -17.20 16.25
N ALA A 167 8.87 -18.13 16.37
CA ALA A 167 7.45 -17.78 16.60
C ALA A 167 7.21 -17.03 17.92
N ASP A 168 7.92 -17.41 18.99
CA ASP A 168 7.81 -16.76 20.30
C ASP A 168 8.38 -15.34 20.31
N VAL A 169 9.48 -15.11 19.60
CA VAL A 169 10.08 -13.77 19.41
C VAL A 169 9.16 -12.90 18.59
N LEU A 170 8.59 -13.45 17.51
CA LEU A 170 7.66 -12.75 16.63
C LEU A 170 6.40 -12.32 17.38
N ALA A 171 5.81 -13.21 18.20
CA ALA A 171 4.65 -12.89 19.03
C ALA A 171 4.94 -11.75 20.02
N ALA A 172 6.11 -11.77 20.67
CA ALA A 172 6.52 -10.69 21.56
C ALA A 172 6.74 -9.36 20.82
N ALA A 173 7.28 -9.41 19.59
CA ALA A 173 7.55 -8.25 18.77
C ALA A 173 6.23 -7.58 18.29
N VAL A 174 5.27 -8.38 17.81
CA VAL A 174 3.95 -7.87 17.40
C VAL A 174 3.21 -7.27 18.60
N ALA A 175 3.19 -7.96 19.74
CA ALA A 175 2.60 -7.41 20.96
C ALA A 175 3.23 -6.08 21.37
N ALA A 176 4.57 -5.95 21.26
CA ALA A 176 5.26 -4.71 21.58
C ALA A 176 4.92 -3.55 20.62
N ALA A 177 4.67 -3.83 19.34
CA ALA A 177 4.17 -2.82 18.40
C ALA A 177 2.76 -2.36 18.79
N HIS A 178 1.87 -3.28 19.11
CA HIS A 178 0.51 -2.99 19.53
C HIS A 178 0.46 -2.17 20.86
N GLU A 179 1.37 -2.45 21.81
CA GLU A 179 1.53 -1.64 23.02
C GLU A 179 1.95 -0.19 22.73
N GLU A 180 2.73 0.03 21.65
CA GLU A 180 3.11 1.37 21.18
C GLU A 180 2.00 2.01 20.30
N GLY A 181 0.87 1.34 20.09
CA GLY A 181 -0.24 1.79 19.25
C GLY A 181 0.00 1.63 17.75
N ALA A 182 0.99 0.83 17.34
CA ALA A 182 1.31 0.58 15.94
C ALA A 182 0.84 -0.79 15.48
N ARG A 183 0.33 -0.88 14.25
CA ARG A 183 0.05 -2.10 13.51
C ARG A 183 1.33 -2.66 12.90
N VAL A 184 1.35 -3.96 12.63
CA VAL A 184 2.52 -4.63 12.04
C VAL A 184 2.17 -5.23 10.69
N THR A 185 3.04 -5.00 9.71
CA THR A 185 2.97 -5.65 8.41
C THR A 185 4.28 -6.40 8.10
N ALA A 186 4.19 -7.48 7.29
CA ALA A 186 5.37 -8.26 6.92
C ALA A 186 5.43 -8.57 5.43
N HIS A 187 6.60 -8.35 4.83
CA HIS A 187 6.97 -8.95 3.56
C HIS A 187 6.93 -10.47 3.67
N THR A 188 6.20 -11.14 2.79
CA THR A 188 6.10 -12.61 2.81
C THR A 188 5.74 -13.15 1.44
N PHE A 189 6.65 -13.91 0.83
CA PHE A 189 6.40 -14.62 -0.42
C PHE A 189 6.02 -16.08 -0.20
N GLY A 190 6.75 -16.78 0.67
CA GLY A 190 6.60 -18.21 0.91
C GLY A 190 5.49 -18.57 1.88
N THR A 191 5.15 -19.85 1.93
CA THR A 191 4.11 -20.36 2.81
C THR A 191 4.58 -20.49 4.26
N ASP A 192 5.85 -20.86 4.47
CA ASP A 192 6.34 -21.35 5.77
C ASP A 192 6.38 -20.26 6.87
N ALA A 193 6.49 -18.98 6.49
CA ALA A 193 6.48 -17.88 7.46
C ALA A 193 5.06 -17.49 7.92
N LEU A 194 4.05 -17.75 7.09
CA LEU A 194 2.68 -17.28 7.30
C LEU A 194 2.03 -17.80 8.61
N PRO A 195 2.15 -19.09 8.98
CA PRO A 195 1.56 -19.57 10.24
C PRO A 195 2.13 -18.85 11.46
N GLY A 196 3.43 -18.58 11.48
CA GLY A 196 4.08 -17.85 12.57
C GLY A 196 3.62 -16.40 12.66
N LEU A 197 3.49 -15.72 11.51
CA LEU A 197 3.00 -14.34 11.41
C LEU A 197 1.54 -14.23 11.89
N LEU A 198 0.65 -15.10 11.40
CA LEU A 198 -0.75 -15.11 11.82
C LEU A 198 -0.90 -15.48 13.30
N GLY A 199 -0.14 -16.49 13.77
CA GLY A 199 -0.12 -16.88 15.18
C GLY A 199 0.36 -15.75 16.11
N ALA A 200 1.25 -14.89 15.65
CA ALA A 200 1.72 -13.70 16.36
C ALA A 200 0.69 -12.55 16.39
N GLY A 201 -0.37 -12.61 15.59
CA GLY A 201 -1.39 -11.58 15.53
C GLY A 201 -1.04 -10.40 14.60
N ILE A 202 -0.35 -10.68 13.48
CA ILE A 202 -0.01 -9.65 12.50
C ILE A 202 -1.24 -9.00 11.89
N ASP A 203 -1.16 -7.70 11.57
CA ASP A 203 -2.29 -6.92 11.05
C ASP A 203 -2.40 -6.96 9.51
N CYS A 204 -1.28 -7.13 8.82
CA CYS A 204 -1.26 -7.16 7.36
C CYS A 204 -0.14 -8.07 6.82
N ILE A 205 -0.43 -8.80 5.75
CA ILE A 205 0.55 -9.56 4.97
C ILE A 205 0.77 -8.82 3.65
N GLU A 206 2.03 -8.56 3.33
CA GLU A 206 2.41 -8.02 2.03
C GLU A 206 2.73 -9.16 1.07
N HIS A 207 2.31 -9.02 -0.19
CA HIS A 207 2.40 -10.02 -1.27
C HIS A 207 1.56 -11.27 -1.00
N GLY A 208 1.84 -12.04 0.03
CA GLY A 208 1.04 -13.18 0.47
C GLY A 208 0.91 -14.31 -0.57
N THR A 209 1.82 -14.41 -1.53
CA THR A 209 1.73 -15.36 -2.65
C THR A 209 1.76 -16.83 -2.22
N GLY A 210 2.24 -17.12 -1.01
CA GLY A 210 2.27 -18.45 -0.41
C GLY A 210 1.04 -18.82 0.42
N LEU A 211 0.00 -18.02 0.46
CA LEU A 211 -1.24 -18.32 1.20
C LEU A 211 -1.90 -19.60 0.69
N THR A 212 -2.37 -20.43 1.62
CA THR A 212 -3.18 -21.62 1.38
C THR A 212 -4.63 -21.37 1.81
N GLU A 213 -5.56 -22.26 1.46
CA GLU A 213 -6.98 -22.14 1.85
C GLU A 213 -7.16 -22.02 3.38
N ASP A 214 -6.42 -22.82 4.16
CA ASP A 214 -6.49 -22.79 5.62
C ASP A 214 -5.97 -21.46 6.18
N LEU A 215 -4.86 -20.93 5.62
CA LEU A 215 -4.30 -19.64 6.04
C LEU A 215 -5.21 -18.47 5.64
N VAL A 216 -5.84 -18.53 4.48
CA VAL A 216 -6.85 -17.56 4.03
C VAL A 216 -8.04 -17.56 5.00
N ALA A 217 -8.55 -18.74 5.39
CA ALA A 217 -9.63 -18.84 6.37
C ALA A 217 -9.22 -18.27 7.75
N GLU A 218 -7.98 -18.49 8.17
CA GLU A 218 -7.46 -17.91 9.41
C GLU A 218 -7.34 -16.38 9.31
N MET A 219 -6.85 -15.84 8.20
CA MET A 219 -6.79 -14.38 7.96
C MET A 219 -8.18 -13.74 8.02
N ALA A 220 -9.16 -14.34 7.35
CA ALA A 220 -10.54 -13.86 7.38
C ALA A 220 -11.11 -13.84 8.80
N ALA A 221 -10.89 -14.91 9.58
CA ALA A 221 -11.35 -15.01 10.96
C ALA A 221 -10.68 -13.98 11.90
N ARG A 222 -9.45 -13.59 11.62
CA ARG A 222 -8.68 -12.60 12.41
C ARG A 222 -8.86 -11.16 11.93
N GLY A 223 -9.35 -10.94 10.72
CA GLY A 223 -9.40 -9.64 10.07
C GLY A 223 -8.02 -9.16 9.61
N THR A 224 -7.04 -10.08 9.46
CA THR A 224 -5.71 -9.76 8.92
C THR A 224 -5.83 -9.40 7.45
N ALA A 225 -5.32 -8.24 7.05
CA ALA A 225 -5.37 -7.76 5.68
C ALA A 225 -4.28 -8.36 4.79
N VAL A 226 -4.49 -8.26 3.47
CA VAL A 226 -3.44 -8.53 2.47
C VAL A 226 -3.32 -7.39 1.47
N VAL A 227 -2.08 -7.04 1.12
CA VAL A 227 -1.74 -6.15 0.01
C VAL A 227 -0.94 -6.97 -1.01
N PRO A 228 -1.57 -7.47 -2.08
CA PRO A 228 -0.98 -8.50 -2.94
C PRO A 228 0.17 -8.02 -3.83
N THR A 229 0.22 -6.72 -4.16
CA THR A 229 1.25 -6.13 -5.03
C THR A 229 1.46 -6.93 -6.32
N LEU A 230 0.37 -7.23 -7.02
CA LEU A 230 0.41 -8.08 -8.21
C LEU A 230 1.35 -7.54 -9.30
N VAL A 231 1.49 -6.21 -9.40
CA VAL A 231 2.47 -5.60 -10.31
C VAL A 231 3.91 -5.97 -9.96
N ASN A 232 4.25 -6.14 -8.67
CA ASN A 232 5.57 -6.65 -8.28
C ASN A 232 5.69 -8.17 -8.53
N VAL A 233 4.63 -8.93 -8.33
CA VAL A 233 4.61 -10.38 -8.57
C VAL A 233 4.95 -10.71 -10.03
N GLU A 234 4.67 -9.83 -10.98
CA GLU A 234 5.10 -9.97 -12.39
C GLU A 234 6.63 -10.06 -12.56
N ASN A 235 7.41 -9.66 -11.56
CA ASN A 235 8.88 -9.81 -11.57
C ASN A 235 9.37 -11.20 -11.13
N PHE A 236 8.50 -12.05 -10.55
CA PHE A 236 8.91 -13.37 -10.02
C PHE A 236 9.57 -14.30 -11.04
N PRO A 237 9.11 -14.36 -12.30
CA PRO A 237 9.84 -15.11 -13.33
C PRO A 237 11.28 -14.61 -13.53
N GLY A 238 11.51 -13.31 -13.43
CA GLY A 238 12.83 -12.70 -13.49
C GLY A 238 13.70 -13.07 -12.27
N PHE A 239 13.13 -13.01 -11.07
CA PHE A 239 13.81 -13.44 -9.84
C PHE A 239 14.18 -14.94 -9.89
N ALA A 240 13.25 -15.78 -10.39
CA ALA A 240 13.53 -17.21 -10.59
C ALA A 240 14.71 -17.43 -11.56
N ALA A 241 14.69 -16.76 -12.72
CA ALA A 241 15.75 -16.89 -13.73
C ALA A 241 17.11 -16.43 -13.18
N ALA A 242 17.16 -15.31 -12.44
CA ALA A 242 18.38 -14.82 -11.82
C ALA A 242 18.95 -15.76 -10.75
N GLY A 243 18.05 -16.43 -10.01
CA GLY A 243 18.41 -17.37 -8.94
C GLY A 243 18.77 -18.79 -9.41
N GLU A 244 18.30 -19.22 -10.58
CA GLU A 244 18.21 -20.63 -11.00
C GLU A 244 19.54 -21.39 -10.91
N LYS A 245 20.63 -20.78 -11.35
CA LYS A 245 21.94 -21.45 -11.34
C LYS A 245 22.46 -21.72 -9.93
N ARG A 246 22.18 -20.82 -8.98
CA ARG A 246 22.71 -20.85 -7.62
C ARG A 246 21.74 -21.47 -6.63
N PHE A 247 20.46 -21.24 -6.81
CA PHE A 247 19.36 -21.59 -5.91
C PHE A 247 18.19 -22.18 -6.70
N PRO A 248 18.32 -23.39 -7.26
CA PRO A 248 17.26 -23.98 -8.13
C PRO A 248 15.95 -24.24 -7.37
N ALA A 249 16.00 -24.52 -6.06
CA ALA A 249 14.79 -24.66 -5.23
C ALA A 249 14.02 -23.33 -5.16
N TYR A 250 14.70 -22.23 -4.84
CA TYR A 250 14.13 -20.90 -4.84
C TYR A 250 13.51 -20.54 -6.21
N ALA A 251 14.22 -20.82 -7.31
CA ALA A 251 13.69 -20.55 -8.64
C ALA A 251 12.40 -21.34 -8.93
N SER A 252 12.32 -22.59 -8.49
CA SER A 252 11.11 -23.42 -8.59
C SER A 252 9.97 -22.85 -7.73
N THR A 253 10.28 -22.45 -6.49
CA THR A 253 9.34 -21.83 -5.56
C THR A 253 8.77 -20.54 -6.16
N MET A 254 9.61 -19.62 -6.67
CA MET A 254 9.16 -18.36 -7.25
C MET A 254 8.23 -18.56 -8.46
N ARG A 255 8.52 -19.52 -9.34
CA ARG A 255 7.64 -19.85 -10.47
C ARG A 255 6.28 -20.39 -10.01
N ARG A 256 6.27 -21.24 -8.98
CA ARG A 256 5.03 -21.76 -8.40
C ARG A 256 4.20 -20.66 -7.77
N LEU A 257 4.82 -19.79 -6.98
CA LEU A 257 4.16 -18.64 -6.33
C LEU A 257 3.56 -17.68 -7.36
N TYR A 258 4.31 -17.40 -8.44
CA TYR A 258 3.80 -16.62 -9.57
C TYR A 258 2.55 -17.24 -10.18
N ALA A 259 2.61 -18.54 -10.51
CA ALA A 259 1.51 -19.22 -11.19
C ALA A 259 0.21 -19.29 -10.37
N GLN A 260 0.31 -19.24 -9.04
CA GLN A 260 -0.87 -19.33 -8.15
C GLN A 260 -1.39 -17.97 -7.67
N SER A 261 -0.63 -16.86 -7.83
CA SER A 261 -0.89 -15.57 -7.19
C SER A 261 -2.30 -15.03 -7.42
N GLY A 262 -2.79 -15.04 -8.66
CA GLY A 262 -4.14 -14.59 -8.96
C GLY A 262 -5.24 -15.44 -8.30
N ALA A 263 -5.06 -16.76 -8.23
CA ALA A 263 -6.00 -17.66 -7.55
C ALA A 263 -6.00 -17.42 -6.03
N VAL A 264 -4.84 -17.16 -5.44
CA VAL A 264 -4.69 -16.82 -4.01
C VAL A 264 -5.43 -15.53 -3.68
N VAL A 265 -5.25 -14.48 -4.48
CA VAL A 265 -5.93 -13.19 -4.28
C VAL A 265 -7.44 -13.34 -4.37
N ARG A 266 -7.93 -14.11 -5.36
CA ARG A 266 -9.36 -14.41 -5.47
C ARG A 266 -9.89 -15.14 -4.24
N ALA A 267 -9.21 -16.21 -3.82
CA ALA A 267 -9.62 -16.98 -2.64
C ALA A 267 -9.65 -16.12 -1.38
N ALA A 268 -8.67 -15.23 -1.18
CA ALA A 268 -8.64 -14.30 -0.08
C ALA A 268 -9.86 -13.35 -0.11
N PHE A 269 -10.16 -12.76 -1.26
CA PHE A 269 -11.33 -11.89 -1.44
C PHE A 269 -12.65 -12.63 -1.19
N GLU A 270 -12.83 -13.81 -1.79
CA GLU A 270 -14.06 -14.63 -1.63
C GLU A 270 -14.27 -15.10 -0.18
N ALA A 271 -13.20 -15.31 0.58
CA ALA A 271 -13.26 -15.65 2.00
C ALA A 271 -13.50 -14.44 2.92
N GLY A 272 -13.54 -13.21 2.38
CA GLY A 272 -13.75 -12.00 3.15
C GLY A 272 -12.49 -11.43 3.82
N VAL A 273 -11.29 -11.83 3.38
CA VAL A 273 -10.03 -11.18 3.79
C VAL A 273 -10.03 -9.75 3.24
N PRO A 274 -9.72 -8.72 4.05
CA PRO A 274 -9.54 -7.37 3.56
C PRO A 274 -8.37 -7.31 2.55
N VAL A 275 -8.64 -6.91 1.31
CA VAL A 275 -7.65 -6.79 0.23
C VAL A 275 -7.49 -5.32 -0.13
N TYR A 276 -6.25 -4.81 -0.14
CA TYR A 276 -5.96 -3.43 -0.53
C TYR A 276 -4.95 -3.40 -1.68
N ALA A 277 -5.07 -2.37 -2.52
CA ALA A 277 -4.17 -2.18 -3.66
C ALA A 277 -2.88 -1.51 -3.21
N GLY A 278 -1.75 -2.09 -3.55
CA GLY A 278 -0.43 -1.54 -3.33
C GLY A 278 0.53 -2.00 -4.41
N THR A 279 1.43 -1.15 -4.84
CA THR A 279 2.25 -1.39 -6.04
C THR A 279 3.61 -1.98 -5.74
N ASP A 280 4.12 -1.81 -4.52
CA ASP A 280 5.53 -2.03 -4.17
C ASP A 280 6.48 -1.12 -5.00
N ALA A 281 5.98 0.07 -5.37
CA ALA A 281 6.76 1.07 -6.08
C ALA A 281 7.96 1.53 -5.24
N GLY A 282 9.05 1.81 -5.91
CA GLY A 282 10.39 1.96 -5.35
C GLY A 282 11.25 0.74 -5.67
N GLY A 283 12.55 0.91 -5.79
CA GLY A 283 13.46 -0.19 -6.11
C GLY A 283 13.35 -0.72 -7.54
N GLY A 284 12.39 -1.57 -7.83
CA GLY A 284 12.21 -2.22 -9.13
C GLY A 284 10.95 -1.82 -9.88
N ILE A 285 10.02 -1.16 -9.22
CA ILE A 285 8.73 -0.70 -9.76
C ILE A 285 8.72 0.82 -9.79
N GLU A 286 8.28 1.41 -10.87
CA GLU A 286 8.09 2.86 -10.98
C GLU A 286 6.90 3.33 -10.13
N HIS A 287 6.96 4.55 -9.60
CA HIS A 287 5.84 5.18 -8.92
C HIS A 287 4.74 5.58 -9.92
N GLY A 288 3.50 5.67 -9.43
CA GLY A 288 2.37 6.12 -10.24
C GLY A 288 1.67 5.01 -11.05
N VAL A 289 1.87 3.75 -10.69
CA VAL A 289 1.29 2.59 -11.40
C VAL A 289 0.08 1.96 -10.70
N ILE A 290 -0.57 2.67 -9.78
CA ILE A 290 -1.71 2.15 -9.00
C ILE A 290 -2.86 1.63 -9.88
N ALA A 291 -3.10 2.25 -11.05
CA ALA A 291 -4.12 1.78 -11.98
C ALA A 291 -3.82 0.39 -12.55
N ASP A 292 -2.54 0.01 -12.65
CA ASP A 292 -2.11 -1.33 -13.06
C ASP A 292 -2.43 -2.35 -11.98
N GLU A 293 -2.18 -2.02 -10.70
CA GLU A 293 -2.54 -2.90 -9.59
C GLU A 293 -4.04 -3.10 -9.47
N VAL A 294 -4.85 -2.05 -9.58
CA VAL A 294 -6.32 -2.16 -9.59
C VAL A 294 -6.80 -3.08 -10.71
N ARG A 295 -6.23 -2.95 -11.90
CA ARG A 295 -6.55 -3.83 -13.02
C ARG A 295 -6.09 -5.28 -12.78
N ALA A 296 -4.93 -5.47 -12.17
CA ALA A 296 -4.42 -6.79 -11.82
C ALA A 296 -5.33 -7.48 -10.79
N LEU A 297 -5.79 -6.77 -9.77
CA LEU A 297 -6.78 -7.26 -8.80
C LEU A 297 -8.09 -7.69 -9.49
N HIS A 298 -8.60 -6.87 -10.42
CA HIS A 298 -9.78 -7.23 -11.19
C HIS A 298 -9.54 -8.47 -12.07
N THR A 299 -8.40 -8.55 -12.74
CA THR A 299 -8.00 -9.72 -13.54
C THR A 299 -7.87 -10.98 -12.68
N ALA A 300 -7.40 -10.86 -11.45
CA ALA A 300 -7.33 -11.95 -10.48
C ALA A 300 -8.72 -12.43 -10.01
N GLY A 301 -9.78 -11.65 -10.22
CA GLY A 301 -11.16 -12.06 -9.98
C GLY A 301 -11.98 -11.16 -9.06
N LEU A 302 -11.45 -10.04 -8.58
CA LEU A 302 -12.23 -9.07 -7.82
C LEU A 302 -13.23 -8.35 -8.76
N PRO A 303 -14.49 -8.11 -8.34
CA PRO A 303 -15.37 -7.21 -9.07
C PRO A 303 -14.70 -5.84 -9.26
N ALA A 304 -14.95 -5.14 -10.37
CA ALA A 304 -14.32 -3.85 -10.66
C ALA A 304 -14.52 -2.83 -9.53
N GLU A 305 -15.71 -2.79 -8.93
CA GLU A 305 -16.00 -1.93 -7.79
C GLU A 305 -15.15 -2.27 -6.56
N ALA A 306 -14.94 -3.58 -6.27
CA ALA A 306 -14.11 -4.02 -5.15
C ALA A 306 -12.62 -3.72 -5.39
N ALA A 307 -12.13 -3.92 -6.62
CA ALA A 307 -10.77 -3.57 -7.01
C ALA A 307 -10.53 -2.06 -6.90
N LEU A 308 -11.49 -1.24 -7.31
CA LEU A 308 -11.44 0.22 -7.15
C LEU A 308 -11.51 0.63 -5.68
N ALA A 309 -12.39 0.02 -4.89
CA ALA A 309 -12.50 0.26 -3.45
C ALA A 309 -11.18 -0.01 -2.73
N ALA A 310 -10.46 -1.08 -3.12
CA ALA A 310 -9.17 -1.46 -2.57
C ALA A 310 -8.08 -0.39 -2.77
N ALA A 311 -8.24 0.49 -3.75
CA ALA A 311 -7.33 1.61 -4.03
C ALA A 311 -7.94 2.99 -3.68
N SER A 312 -9.13 3.06 -3.06
CA SER A 312 -9.77 4.34 -2.75
C SER A 312 -10.46 4.26 -1.38
N TRP A 313 -11.78 4.25 -1.31
CA TRP A 313 -12.53 4.42 -0.07
C TRP A 313 -12.26 3.34 0.97
N ALA A 314 -12.12 2.07 0.60
CA ALA A 314 -11.82 1.00 1.56
C ALA A 314 -10.39 1.12 2.12
N ALA A 315 -9.40 1.46 1.28
CA ALA A 315 -8.02 1.68 1.72
C ALA A 315 -7.91 2.94 2.60
N ARG A 316 -8.67 4.00 2.28
CA ARG A 316 -8.71 5.22 3.11
C ARG A 316 -9.28 4.92 4.50
N ASP A 317 -10.41 4.22 4.57
CA ASP A 317 -11.02 3.79 5.85
C ASP A 317 -10.04 2.95 6.67
N TRP A 318 -9.38 1.97 6.04
CA TRP A 318 -8.38 1.13 6.70
C TRP A 318 -7.19 1.91 7.27
N LEU A 319 -6.78 2.98 6.59
CA LEU A 319 -5.70 3.88 7.05
C LEU A 319 -6.21 4.98 8.01
N GLY A 320 -7.51 5.04 8.30
CA GLY A 320 -8.11 6.08 9.13
C GLY A 320 -8.16 7.44 8.44
N LEU A 321 -8.19 7.47 7.11
CA LEU A 321 -8.28 8.67 6.30
C LEU A 321 -9.73 8.91 5.85
N PRO A 322 -10.23 10.15 5.91
CA PRO A 322 -11.61 10.44 5.53
C PRO A 322 -11.82 10.30 4.01
N CYS A 323 -13.07 10.02 3.63
CA CYS A 323 -13.56 10.08 2.26
C CYS A 323 -14.18 11.44 1.95
N ILE A 324 -15.17 11.50 1.02
CA ILE A 324 -15.90 12.74 0.67
C ILE A 324 -17.02 12.92 1.69
N GLU A 325 -16.71 13.56 2.80
CA GLU A 325 -17.59 13.73 3.96
C GLU A 325 -17.61 15.18 4.43
N GLU A 326 -18.70 15.60 5.09
CA GLU A 326 -18.82 16.95 5.64
C GLU A 326 -17.67 17.22 6.63
N GLY A 327 -16.94 18.31 6.40
CA GLY A 327 -15.82 18.75 7.26
C GLY A 327 -14.49 17.99 7.07
N ALA A 328 -14.45 16.93 6.26
CA ALA A 328 -13.24 16.20 5.94
C ALA A 328 -12.28 17.02 5.07
N LEU A 329 -10.97 16.73 5.12
CA LEU A 329 -10.00 17.29 4.18
C LEU A 329 -10.40 16.94 2.74
N ALA A 330 -10.33 17.92 1.86
CA ALA A 330 -10.81 17.76 0.50
C ALA A 330 -9.73 17.14 -0.41
N ASP A 331 -9.72 15.80 -0.41
CA ASP A 331 -8.90 14.95 -1.26
C ASP A 331 -9.81 14.19 -2.23
N VAL A 332 -9.91 14.65 -3.47
CA VAL A 332 -10.81 14.08 -4.48
C VAL A 332 -10.16 14.04 -5.85
N VAL A 333 -10.41 12.94 -6.56
CA VAL A 333 -10.03 12.78 -7.97
C VAL A 333 -11.31 12.72 -8.80
N VAL A 334 -11.33 13.46 -9.91
CA VAL A 334 -12.47 13.52 -10.83
C VAL A 334 -12.10 12.83 -12.14
N TYR A 335 -12.97 11.93 -12.59
CA TYR A 335 -12.87 11.23 -13.87
C TYR A 335 -14.04 11.59 -14.79
N ASP A 336 -13.83 11.49 -16.10
CA ASP A 336 -14.87 11.79 -17.10
C ASP A 336 -15.93 10.70 -17.20
N THR A 337 -15.53 9.45 -17.01
CA THR A 337 -16.38 8.25 -17.12
C THR A 337 -16.35 7.44 -15.83
N ASP A 338 -17.31 6.52 -15.66
CA ASP A 338 -17.37 5.64 -14.50
C ASP A 338 -16.15 4.68 -14.47
N PRO A 339 -15.23 4.82 -13.51
CA PRO A 339 -14.08 3.93 -13.43
C PRO A 339 -14.46 2.46 -13.15
N ARG A 340 -15.65 2.18 -12.65
CA ARG A 340 -16.14 0.81 -12.42
C ARG A 340 -16.54 0.12 -13.72
N ALA A 341 -16.93 0.91 -14.74
CA ALA A 341 -17.24 0.39 -16.08
C ALA A 341 -15.97 0.16 -16.91
N ASP A 342 -14.94 0.97 -16.69
CA ASP A 342 -13.64 0.87 -17.37
C ASP A 342 -12.53 1.35 -16.42
N LEU A 343 -11.79 0.40 -15.85
CA LEU A 343 -10.71 0.68 -14.90
C LEU A 343 -9.52 1.43 -15.55
N ASP A 344 -9.35 1.36 -16.88
CA ASP A 344 -8.31 2.15 -17.56
C ASP A 344 -8.57 3.66 -17.50
N THR A 345 -9.77 4.08 -17.13
CA THR A 345 -10.10 5.46 -16.81
C THR A 345 -9.22 6.02 -15.68
N LEU A 346 -8.80 5.20 -14.73
CA LEU A 346 -7.94 5.59 -13.60
C LEU A 346 -6.60 6.20 -14.04
N ARG A 347 -6.11 5.86 -15.25
CA ARG A 347 -4.87 6.42 -15.80
C ARG A 347 -4.99 7.87 -16.25
N ARG A 348 -6.19 8.42 -16.27
CA ARG A 348 -6.48 9.75 -16.85
C ARG A 348 -7.37 10.57 -15.91
N PRO A 349 -6.85 10.93 -14.72
CA PRO A 349 -7.58 11.84 -13.83
C PRO A 349 -7.79 13.18 -14.56
N ARG A 350 -9.04 13.64 -14.60
CA ARG A 350 -9.39 14.92 -15.22
C ARG A 350 -9.04 16.09 -14.31
N ARG A 351 -9.21 15.91 -13.01
CA ARG A 351 -8.95 16.92 -12.00
C ARG A 351 -8.57 16.25 -10.68
N MET A 352 -7.61 16.83 -10.00
CA MET A 352 -7.22 16.41 -8.67
C MET A 352 -7.26 17.58 -7.71
N ILE A 353 -7.91 17.38 -6.58
CA ILE A 353 -7.94 18.32 -5.47
C ILE A 353 -7.30 17.62 -4.27
N LEU A 354 -6.29 18.24 -3.70
CA LEU A 354 -5.57 17.77 -2.54
C LEU A 354 -5.59 18.85 -1.47
N ARG A 355 -6.10 18.50 -0.29
CA ARG A 355 -6.29 19.44 0.83
C ARG A 355 -7.01 20.73 0.40
N GLY A 356 -7.95 20.60 -0.54
CA GLY A 356 -8.74 21.70 -1.06
C GLY A 356 -8.04 22.58 -2.07
N VAL A 357 -6.89 22.21 -2.57
CA VAL A 357 -6.16 22.90 -3.65
C VAL A 357 -6.18 22.05 -4.91
N VAL A 358 -6.42 22.67 -6.06
CA VAL A 358 -6.31 22.01 -7.36
C VAL A 358 -4.83 21.77 -7.66
N VAL A 359 -4.44 20.50 -7.85
CA VAL A 359 -3.04 20.08 -8.05
C VAL A 359 -2.79 19.39 -9.40
N GLY A 360 -3.85 19.18 -10.20
CA GLY A 360 -3.75 18.57 -11.53
C GLY A 360 -5.06 18.61 -12.30
#